data_7a62a67997bc2df362e748f94a220909
#
_entry.id   7a62a67997bc2df362e748f94a220909
#
_cell.length_a   1.000
_cell.length_b   1.000
_cell.length_c   1.000
_cell.angle_alpha   90.00
_cell.angle_beta   90.00
_cell.angle_gamma   90.00
#
_symmetry.space_group_name_H-M   'P 1'
#
loop_
_entity.id
_entity.type
_entity.pdbx_description
1 polymer ?
#
loop_
_entity_poly.entity_id
_entity_poly.type
_entity_poly.pdbx_seq_one_letter_code
_entity_poly.pdbx_strand_id
1 'polypeptide(L)'
;MRAFLVSLSVGMAALLATPEISAQRAAVSGAAPADAAAIRAANARFAGVWKLVAEETRDAKGQIVPGANTASGGRFGYITYDPAGYMGVTIAWSKRPAFPGKASTADQARAAMTSYNSYWGSFAVNEGRGTVTHQTFGAVSPSFAGTDQVRGFTFSGNRLTLRPPNLANGDQRSLTWERVPDLPNLTPTHRKLIGFWKLIHLERRNAKGEVSTTNPGMTGFLVYTASGHMMVHMMDPYRRRNVGETPTADETMATYRSYTSYFGPYTVNEAGGYVVHHLTAAFNSGVEGTDFQRFLEFSGKRLVLKPPVTKDGTGQDVQMSLIWERLSD
;
A
#
# COMPACT_ATOMS: atom_id res chain seq x y z
N MET A 1 -16.52 -63.10 -17.79
CA MET A 1 -16.45 -62.45 -16.48
C MET A 1 -15.03 -61.93 -16.27
N ARG A 2 -14.81 -60.65 -16.48
CA ARG A 2 -13.56 -59.95 -16.09
C ARG A 2 -13.98 -58.63 -15.44
N ALA A 3 -13.69 -58.54 -14.14
CA ALA A 3 -13.95 -57.37 -13.35
C ALA A 3 -12.85 -56.30 -13.60
N PHE A 4 -13.25 -55.08 -13.95
CA PHE A 4 -12.35 -53.91 -13.99
C PHE A 4 -12.43 -53.20 -12.65
N LEU A 5 -11.31 -53.18 -11.93
CA LEU A 5 -11.08 -52.35 -10.78
C LEU A 5 -10.72 -50.93 -11.27
N VAL A 6 -11.55 -49.95 -10.95
CA VAL A 6 -11.25 -48.53 -11.14
C VAL A 6 -10.57 -48.04 -9.87
N SER A 7 -9.29 -47.73 -9.97
CA SER A 7 -8.50 -47.09 -8.91
C SER A 7 -8.79 -45.57 -8.91
N LEU A 8 -9.36 -45.07 -7.82
CA LEU A 8 -9.60 -43.65 -7.60
C LEU A 8 -8.33 -43.06 -6.99
N SER A 9 -7.52 -42.37 -7.79
CA SER A 9 -6.38 -41.60 -7.29
C SER A 9 -6.90 -40.21 -6.81
N VAL A 10 -6.91 -40.04 -5.49
CA VAL A 10 -7.13 -38.74 -4.85
C VAL A 10 -5.87 -37.90 -5.08
N GLY A 11 -5.94 -36.97 -6.00
CA GLY A 11 -4.92 -35.95 -6.22
C GLY A 11 -4.95 -34.94 -5.08
N MET A 12 -3.97 -35.00 -4.21
CA MET A 12 -3.69 -34.01 -3.17
C MET A 12 -3.11 -32.76 -3.87
N ALA A 13 -3.95 -31.73 -4.05
CA ALA A 13 -3.50 -30.42 -4.56
C ALA A 13 -2.62 -29.77 -3.48
N ALA A 14 -1.31 -29.81 -3.68
CA ALA A 14 -0.36 -29.05 -2.90
C ALA A 14 -0.60 -27.57 -3.18
N LEU A 15 -1.04 -26.81 -2.16
CA LEU A 15 -1.03 -25.35 -2.16
C LEU A 15 0.44 -24.89 -2.29
N LEU A 16 0.82 -24.50 -3.49
CA LEU A 16 2.08 -23.80 -3.73
C LEU A 16 1.99 -22.43 -3.07
N ALA A 17 2.54 -22.31 -1.87
CA ALA A 17 2.83 -21.01 -1.27
C ALA A 17 3.79 -20.28 -2.20
N THR A 18 3.46 -19.03 -2.56
CA THR A 18 4.33 -18.19 -3.40
C THR A 18 5.71 -18.07 -2.74
N PRO A 19 6.82 -18.33 -3.46
CA PRO A 19 8.15 -18.43 -2.87
C PRO A 19 8.69 -17.14 -2.23
N GLU A 20 8.09 -15.99 -2.53
CA GLU A 20 8.57 -14.68 -2.09
C GLU A 20 8.35 -14.38 -0.59
N ILE A 21 7.28 -14.89 -0.01
CA ILE A 21 6.98 -14.64 1.42
C ILE A 21 7.79 -15.58 2.33
N SER A 22 8.13 -16.78 1.83
CA SER A 22 8.94 -17.75 2.56
C SER A 22 10.40 -17.33 2.68
N ALA A 23 10.97 -16.71 1.63
CA ALA A 23 12.36 -16.23 1.64
C ALA A 23 12.57 -15.07 2.64
N GLN A 24 11.58 -14.24 2.84
CA GLN A 24 11.68 -13.09 3.73
C GLN A 24 11.55 -13.44 5.22
N ARG A 25 10.76 -14.46 5.54
CA ARG A 25 10.76 -15.06 6.89
C ARG A 25 12.09 -15.74 7.20
N ALA A 26 12.73 -16.36 6.21
CA ALA A 26 14.04 -16.98 6.35
C ALA A 26 15.17 -15.95 6.58
N ALA A 27 15.12 -14.79 5.93
CA ALA A 27 16.13 -13.74 6.10
C ALA A 27 16.10 -13.09 7.49
N VAL A 28 14.90 -12.99 8.11
CA VAL A 28 14.76 -12.47 9.49
C VAL A 28 14.97 -13.58 10.54
N SER A 29 14.66 -14.82 10.21
CA SER A 29 14.80 -15.96 11.15
C SER A 29 16.24 -16.54 11.24
N GLY A 30 17.13 -16.15 10.33
CA GLY A 30 18.52 -16.59 10.32
C GLY A 30 19.53 -15.62 10.90
N ALA A 31 19.10 -14.41 11.27
CA ALA A 31 19.98 -13.43 11.90
C ALA A 31 20.29 -13.82 13.35
N ALA A 32 21.55 -13.68 13.75
CA ALA A 32 21.95 -13.86 15.14
C ALA A 32 21.16 -12.88 16.05
N PRO A 33 20.88 -13.21 17.34
CA PRO A 33 20.07 -12.35 18.22
C PRO A 33 20.55 -10.89 18.33
N ALA A 34 21.85 -10.67 18.27
CA ALA A 34 22.44 -9.31 18.26
C ALA A 34 22.10 -8.55 16.97
N ASP A 35 22.13 -9.22 15.82
CA ASP A 35 21.77 -8.60 14.53
C ASP A 35 20.27 -8.27 14.48
N ALA A 36 19.43 -9.14 15.01
CA ALA A 36 17.99 -8.90 15.08
C ALA A 36 17.62 -7.71 15.99
N ALA A 37 18.37 -7.47 17.07
CA ALA A 37 18.18 -6.32 17.93
C ALA A 37 18.62 -5.02 17.24
N ALA A 38 19.76 -5.02 16.55
CA ALA A 38 20.23 -3.89 15.77
C ALA A 38 19.28 -3.52 14.63
N ILE A 39 18.76 -4.51 13.91
CA ILE A 39 17.74 -4.32 12.86
C ILE A 39 16.48 -3.67 13.44
N ARG A 40 15.99 -4.19 14.57
CA ARG A 40 14.81 -3.59 15.24
C ARG A 40 15.06 -2.16 15.69
N ALA A 41 16.24 -1.86 16.23
CA ALA A 41 16.61 -0.51 16.65
C ALA A 41 16.69 0.45 15.47
N ALA A 42 17.28 0.03 14.35
CA ALA A 42 17.34 0.81 13.13
C ALA A 42 15.92 1.06 12.56
N ASN A 43 15.08 0.02 12.49
CA ASN A 43 13.71 0.14 12.04
C ASN A 43 12.86 1.05 12.94
N ALA A 44 13.10 1.03 14.26
CA ALA A 44 12.36 1.87 15.22
C ALA A 44 12.57 3.38 14.98
N ARG A 45 13.72 3.79 14.45
CA ARG A 45 13.96 5.19 14.08
C ARG A 45 13.08 5.66 12.92
N PHE A 46 12.79 4.74 11.98
CA PHE A 46 11.89 4.99 10.86
C PHE A 46 10.42 4.85 11.24
N ALA A 47 10.09 3.97 12.20
CA ALA A 47 8.73 3.60 12.54
C ALA A 47 7.82 4.82 12.78
N GLY A 48 6.60 4.75 12.24
CA GLY A 48 5.58 5.79 12.31
C GLY A 48 5.17 6.34 10.95
N VAL A 49 4.44 7.45 11.00
CA VAL A 49 3.93 8.15 9.82
C VAL A 49 4.76 9.41 9.59
N TRP A 50 5.07 9.64 8.33
CA TRP A 50 5.82 10.80 7.90
C TRP A 50 5.07 11.50 6.76
N LYS A 51 4.80 12.80 6.94
CA LYS A 51 4.13 13.66 5.95
C LYS A 51 5.17 14.33 5.05
N LEU A 52 4.98 14.29 3.76
CA LEU A 52 5.82 15.02 2.81
C LEU A 52 5.66 16.53 3.02
N VAL A 53 6.76 17.22 3.29
CA VAL A 53 6.77 18.67 3.56
C VAL A 53 7.60 19.46 2.56
N ALA A 54 8.58 18.83 1.91
CA ALA A 54 9.36 19.49 0.87
C ALA A 54 9.95 18.49 -0.14
N GLU A 55 10.11 18.93 -1.36
CA GLU A 55 10.90 18.28 -2.40
C GLU A 55 11.87 19.30 -2.97
N GLU A 56 13.08 18.87 -3.22
CA GLU A 56 14.13 19.70 -3.78
C GLU A 56 14.90 18.91 -4.83
N THR A 57 15.24 19.56 -5.93
CA THR A 57 16.17 19.02 -6.94
C THR A 57 17.36 19.97 -7.03
N ARG A 58 18.56 19.39 -6.94
CA ARG A 58 19.83 20.11 -7.15
C ARG A 58 20.51 19.55 -8.37
N ASP A 59 21.13 20.44 -9.14
CA ASP A 59 21.96 20.03 -10.27
C ASP A 59 23.29 19.40 -9.79
N ALA A 60 24.10 18.93 -10.74
CA ALA A 60 25.39 18.32 -10.46
C ALA A 60 26.40 19.27 -9.75
N LYS A 61 26.14 20.58 -9.76
CA LYS A 61 26.93 21.60 -9.04
C LYS A 61 26.37 21.91 -7.66
N GLY A 62 25.27 21.24 -7.26
CA GLY A 62 24.60 21.46 -5.98
C GLY A 62 23.65 22.67 -5.96
N GLN A 63 23.43 23.33 -7.09
CA GLN A 63 22.52 24.48 -7.17
C GLN A 63 21.07 24.01 -7.29
N ILE A 64 20.16 24.75 -6.66
CA ILE A 64 18.73 24.45 -6.73
C ILE A 64 18.24 24.65 -8.18
N VAL A 65 17.60 23.62 -8.73
CA VAL A 65 16.97 23.68 -10.07
C VAL A 65 15.64 24.43 -9.93
N PRO A 66 15.50 25.62 -10.55
CA PRO A 66 14.28 26.41 -10.47
C PRO A 66 13.07 25.66 -11.01
N GLY A 67 11.92 25.74 -10.32
CA GLY A 67 10.67 25.09 -10.73
C GLY A 67 10.60 23.59 -10.44
N ALA A 68 11.71 22.95 -10.09
CA ALA A 68 11.74 21.55 -9.64
C ALA A 68 11.53 21.43 -8.12
N ASN A 69 11.45 22.54 -7.42
CA ASN A 69 11.24 22.61 -5.98
C ASN A 69 9.79 22.94 -5.70
N THR A 70 9.07 22.00 -5.18
CA THR A 70 7.75 22.24 -4.65
C THR A 70 7.83 22.25 -3.13
N ALA A 71 8.09 23.43 -2.57
CA ALA A 71 7.65 23.66 -1.21
C ALA A 71 6.13 23.48 -1.23
N SER A 72 5.63 22.31 -0.82
CA SER A 72 4.22 22.00 -0.61
C SER A 72 3.18 22.41 -1.70
N GLY A 73 3.59 23.08 -2.75
CA GLY A 73 2.68 23.62 -3.77
C GLY A 73 2.22 22.63 -4.84
N GLY A 74 2.90 21.51 -5.02
CA GLY A 74 2.62 20.59 -6.10
C GLY A 74 2.21 19.19 -5.64
N ARG A 75 2.89 18.61 -4.64
CA ARG A 75 2.64 17.24 -4.18
C ARG A 75 2.50 17.17 -2.67
N PHE A 76 1.70 16.23 -2.22
CA PHE A 76 1.53 15.88 -0.81
C PHE A 76 1.45 14.36 -0.67
N GLY A 77 1.68 13.86 0.53
CA GLY A 77 1.61 12.42 0.75
C GLY A 77 2.17 11.99 2.08
N TYR A 78 2.12 10.69 2.29
CA TYR A 78 2.61 10.06 3.49
C TYR A 78 3.47 8.84 3.16
N ILE A 79 4.47 8.60 3.99
CA ILE A 79 5.18 7.35 4.06
C ILE A 79 5.02 6.78 5.46
N THR A 80 4.75 5.49 5.56
CA THR A 80 4.61 4.77 6.82
C THR A 80 5.66 3.68 6.90
N TYR A 81 6.26 3.53 8.06
CA TYR A 81 7.17 2.44 8.37
C TYR A 81 6.72 1.72 9.63
N ASP A 82 6.84 0.41 9.63
CA ASP A 82 6.53 -0.47 10.76
C ASP A 82 7.83 -1.01 11.39
N PRO A 83 7.93 -1.12 12.71
CA PRO A 83 9.12 -1.70 13.35
C PRO A 83 9.48 -3.11 12.87
N ALA A 84 8.50 -3.87 12.38
CA ALA A 84 8.71 -5.21 11.82
C ALA A 84 9.29 -5.21 10.40
N GLY A 85 9.50 -4.04 9.78
CA GLY A 85 10.15 -3.91 8.48
C GLY A 85 9.20 -3.76 7.29
N TYR A 86 7.91 -3.46 7.51
CA TYR A 86 6.97 -3.16 6.43
C TYR A 86 6.86 -1.66 6.20
N MET A 87 6.53 -1.28 4.97
CA MET A 87 6.36 0.12 4.61
C MET A 87 5.31 0.32 3.51
N GLY A 88 4.73 1.51 3.49
CA GLY A 88 3.88 1.98 2.40
C GLY A 88 4.09 3.47 2.17
N VAL A 89 4.00 3.89 0.91
CA VAL A 89 4.09 5.30 0.54
C VAL A 89 3.04 5.65 -0.50
N THR A 90 2.48 6.81 -0.34
CA THR A 90 1.58 7.42 -1.33
C THR A 90 1.88 8.91 -1.44
N ILE A 91 2.06 9.37 -2.67
CA ILE A 91 2.29 10.77 -3.01
C ILE A 91 1.35 11.13 -4.16
N ALA A 92 0.57 12.18 -4.00
CA ALA A 92 -0.35 12.69 -5.00
C ALA A 92 -0.02 14.15 -5.34
N TRP A 93 -0.37 14.59 -6.54
CA TRP A 93 -0.39 16.00 -6.87
C TRP A 93 -1.58 16.69 -6.18
N SER A 94 -1.40 17.90 -5.70
CA SER A 94 -2.47 18.66 -5.03
C SER A 94 -3.56 19.13 -6.01
N LYS A 95 -3.24 19.25 -7.29
CA LYS A 95 -4.20 19.53 -8.35
C LYS A 95 -4.24 18.37 -9.31
N ARG A 96 -5.25 17.54 -9.18
CA ARG A 96 -5.47 16.37 -10.03
C ARG A 96 -6.75 16.52 -10.84
N PRO A 97 -6.79 16.01 -12.09
CA PRO A 97 -8.04 15.97 -12.84
C PRO A 97 -9.10 15.19 -12.06
N ALA A 98 -10.25 15.84 -11.80
CA ALA A 98 -11.41 15.15 -11.25
C ALA A 98 -12.27 14.63 -12.40
N PHE A 99 -12.74 13.38 -12.29
CA PHE A 99 -13.71 12.79 -13.21
C PHE A 99 -14.72 11.96 -12.42
N PRO A 100 -16.00 11.90 -12.84
CA PRO A 100 -17.02 11.17 -12.13
C PRO A 100 -16.70 9.67 -12.09
N GLY A 101 -16.68 9.08 -10.90
CA GLY A 101 -16.45 7.65 -10.72
C GLY A 101 -15.02 7.22 -11.09
N LYS A 102 -14.90 6.09 -11.77
CA LYS A 102 -13.61 5.56 -12.25
C LYS A 102 -13.28 6.09 -13.64
N ALA A 103 -11.98 6.17 -13.97
CA ALA A 103 -11.56 6.51 -15.32
C ALA A 103 -12.21 5.58 -16.35
N SER A 104 -12.85 6.18 -17.34
CA SER A 104 -13.52 5.49 -18.44
C SER A 104 -12.73 5.50 -19.75
N THR A 105 -11.73 6.38 -19.86
CA THR A 105 -10.84 6.52 -21.02
C THR A 105 -9.38 6.32 -20.64
N ALA A 106 -8.55 5.98 -21.62
CA ALA A 106 -7.11 5.83 -21.42
C ALA A 106 -6.44 7.15 -20.99
N ASP A 107 -6.93 8.29 -21.46
CA ASP A 107 -6.38 9.60 -21.06
C ASP A 107 -6.68 9.92 -19.60
N GLN A 108 -7.89 9.62 -19.12
CA GLN A 108 -8.25 9.74 -17.71
C GLN A 108 -7.40 8.78 -16.85
N ALA A 109 -7.23 7.53 -17.28
CA ALA A 109 -6.39 6.55 -16.60
C ALA A 109 -4.93 7.03 -16.54
N ARG A 110 -4.39 7.55 -17.65
CA ARG A 110 -3.04 8.13 -17.72
C ARG A 110 -2.91 9.32 -16.76
N ALA A 111 -3.86 10.22 -16.75
CA ALA A 111 -3.88 11.37 -15.85
C ALA A 111 -3.88 10.93 -14.36
N ALA A 112 -4.67 9.92 -14.01
CA ALA A 112 -4.66 9.33 -12.67
C ALA A 112 -3.28 8.75 -12.33
N MET A 113 -2.68 7.96 -13.23
CA MET A 113 -1.39 7.30 -13.03
C MET A 113 -0.23 8.28 -12.91
N THR A 114 -0.19 9.34 -13.72
CA THR A 114 0.90 10.34 -13.71
C THR A 114 0.83 11.31 -12.55
N SER A 115 -0.36 11.48 -11.96
CA SER A 115 -0.60 12.38 -10.83
C SER A 115 -0.62 11.70 -9.45
N TYR A 116 -0.31 10.40 -9.40
CA TYR A 116 -0.35 9.61 -8.17
C TYR A 116 0.76 8.56 -8.18
N ASN A 117 1.60 8.57 -7.18
CA ASN A 117 2.65 7.56 -6.96
C ASN A 117 2.38 6.81 -5.66
N SER A 118 2.37 5.49 -5.73
CA SER A 118 2.07 4.66 -4.58
C SER A 118 2.72 3.30 -4.73
N TYR A 119 3.33 2.82 -3.66
CA TYR A 119 3.89 1.48 -3.55
C TYR A 119 3.95 1.02 -2.10
N TRP A 120 4.07 -0.27 -1.90
CA TRP A 120 4.25 -0.87 -0.58
C TRP A 120 5.23 -2.04 -0.67
N GLY A 121 5.73 -2.44 0.50
CA GLY A 121 6.66 -3.57 0.59
C GLY A 121 7.28 -3.69 1.96
N SER A 122 8.50 -4.14 1.97
CA SER A 122 9.37 -4.12 3.15
C SER A 122 10.47 -3.09 3.00
N PHE A 123 11.19 -2.83 4.10
CA PHE A 123 12.37 -1.99 4.06
C PHE A 123 13.50 -2.57 4.89
N ALA A 124 14.72 -2.24 4.50
CA ALA A 124 15.93 -2.61 5.21
C ALA A 124 16.83 -1.38 5.35
N VAL A 125 17.33 -1.14 6.56
CA VAL A 125 18.22 -0.01 6.89
C VAL A 125 19.66 -0.48 6.90
N ASN A 126 20.53 0.26 6.23
CA ASN A 126 21.98 0.13 6.33
C ASN A 126 22.56 1.41 6.92
N GLU A 127 22.71 1.43 8.24
CA GLU A 127 23.23 2.59 8.98
C GLU A 127 24.64 2.94 8.53
N GLY A 128 25.51 1.95 8.28
CA GLY A 128 26.91 2.19 7.89
C GLY A 128 27.05 2.88 6.52
N ARG A 129 26.07 2.70 5.66
CA ARG A 129 26.01 3.38 4.34
C ARG A 129 25.08 4.58 4.34
N GLY A 130 24.32 4.81 5.41
CA GLY A 130 23.29 5.85 5.45
C GLY A 130 22.19 5.62 4.41
N THR A 131 21.81 4.36 4.16
CA THR A 131 20.80 4.01 3.15
C THR A 131 19.66 3.19 3.73
N VAL A 132 18.47 3.42 3.20
CA VAL A 132 17.29 2.55 3.36
C VAL A 132 16.89 2.02 2.01
N THR A 133 16.64 0.72 1.92
CA THR A 133 16.15 0.06 0.71
C THR A 133 14.69 -0.28 0.90
N HIS A 134 13.83 0.21 0.03
CA HIS A 134 12.43 -0.20 -0.05
C HIS A 134 12.33 -1.35 -1.07
N GLN A 135 12.01 -2.53 -0.59
CA GLN A 135 11.76 -3.72 -1.40
C GLN A 135 10.29 -3.73 -1.79
N THR A 136 9.98 -3.35 -3.02
CA THR A 136 8.59 -3.11 -3.43
C THR A 136 7.87 -4.41 -3.77
N PHE A 137 6.76 -4.72 -3.08
CA PHE A 137 5.91 -5.86 -3.40
C PHE A 137 4.85 -5.50 -4.42
N GLY A 138 4.34 -4.27 -4.37
CA GLY A 138 3.37 -3.74 -5.31
C GLY A 138 3.47 -2.23 -5.47
N ALA A 139 3.05 -1.75 -6.63
CA ALA A 139 3.11 -0.33 -6.99
C ALA A 139 2.04 0.03 -8.03
N VAL A 140 1.74 1.32 -8.19
CA VAL A 140 0.92 1.82 -9.32
C VAL A 140 1.54 1.38 -10.64
N SER A 141 2.83 1.63 -10.84
CA SER A 141 3.54 1.17 -12.03
C SER A 141 3.90 -0.31 -11.94
N PRO A 142 3.47 -1.15 -12.90
CA PRO A 142 3.81 -2.56 -12.90
C PRO A 142 5.32 -2.85 -12.99
N SER A 143 6.09 -1.94 -13.61
CA SER A 143 7.55 -2.08 -13.72
C SER A 143 8.29 -1.77 -12.42
N PHE A 144 7.63 -1.10 -11.48
CA PHE A 144 8.22 -0.74 -10.20
C PHE A 144 8.02 -1.85 -9.15
N ALA A 145 6.97 -2.66 -9.28
CA ALA A 145 6.73 -3.80 -8.41
C ALA A 145 7.84 -4.85 -8.57
N GLY A 146 8.30 -5.43 -7.45
CA GLY A 146 9.38 -6.42 -7.42
C GLY A 146 10.78 -5.81 -7.62
N THR A 147 10.96 -4.50 -7.38
CA THR A 147 12.27 -3.83 -7.48
C THR A 147 12.73 -3.29 -6.14
N ASP A 148 14.03 -3.13 -5.98
CA ASP A 148 14.66 -2.51 -4.83
C ASP A 148 14.88 -1.02 -5.07
N GLN A 149 14.40 -0.21 -4.15
CA GLN A 149 14.46 1.24 -4.22
C GLN A 149 15.39 1.79 -3.14
N VAL A 150 16.67 1.92 -3.43
CA VAL A 150 17.68 2.45 -2.51
C VAL A 150 17.50 3.96 -2.34
N ARG A 151 17.56 4.43 -1.10
CA ARG A 151 17.48 5.85 -0.74
C ARG A 151 18.57 6.18 0.27
N GLY A 152 19.38 7.19 0.01
CA GLY A 152 20.15 7.81 1.08
C GLY A 152 19.21 8.46 2.09
N PHE A 153 19.52 8.41 3.37
CA PHE A 153 18.69 9.07 4.39
C PHE A 153 19.49 9.95 5.34
N THR A 154 18.83 10.95 5.88
CA THR A 154 19.30 11.74 7.01
C THR A 154 18.14 12.10 7.91
N PHE A 155 18.34 12.07 9.22
CA PHE A 155 17.42 12.59 10.22
C PHE A 155 17.89 13.93 10.77
N SER A 156 16.96 14.86 10.97
CA SER A 156 17.19 16.15 11.63
C SER A 156 15.95 16.49 12.47
N GLY A 157 16.05 16.28 13.78
CA GLY A 157 14.92 16.40 14.68
C GLY A 157 13.77 15.46 14.29
N ASN A 158 12.58 16.02 14.07
CA ASN A 158 11.40 15.28 13.62
C ASN A 158 11.31 15.12 12.09
N ARG A 159 12.40 15.37 11.35
CA ARG A 159 12.44 15.28 9.88
C ARG A 159 13.31 14.15 9.40
N LEU A 160 12.84 13.47 8.36
CA LEU A 160 13.52 12.45 7.58
C LEU A 160 13.67 12.97 6.14
N THR A 161 14.90 13.07 5.65
CA THR A 161 15.16 13.36 4.23
C THR A 161 15.60 12.10 3.52
N LEU A 162 14.90 11.74 2.46
CA LEU A 162 15.21 10.62 1.58
C LEU A 162 15.74 11.12 0.25
N ARG A 163 16.85 10.53 -0.21
CA ARG A 163 17.49 10.86 -1.50
C ARG A 163 17.50 9.61 -2.39
N PRO A 164 16.68 9.58 -3.44
CA PRO A 164 16.83 8.59 -4.52
C PRO A 164 18.21 8.70 -5.17
N PRO A 165 18.65 7.69 -5.93
CA PRO A 165 19.80 7.81 -6.80
C PRO A 165 19.70 9.05 -7.71
N ASN A 166 20.85 9.61 -8.11
CA ASN A 166 20.87 10.75 -9.02
C ASN A 166 20.16 10.40 -10.33
N LEU A 167 19.53 11.39 -10.92
CA LEU A 167 18.96 11.29 -12.27
C LEU A 167 20.08 11.11 -13.31
N ALA A 168 19.72 10.68 -14.51
CA ALA A 168 20.69 10.43 -15.59
C ALA A 168 21.52 11.68 -15.98
N ASN A 169 20.95 12.87 -15.78
CA ASN A 169 21.65 14.16 -15.98
C ASN A 169 22.51 14.60 -14.78
N GLY A 170 22.63 13.76 -13.75
CA GLY A 170 23.39 14.06 -12.54
C GLY A 170 22.63 14.81 -11.45
N ASP A 171 21.41 15.26 -11.68
CA ASP A 171 20.60 15.96 -10.70
C ASP A 171 20.23 15.06 -9.52
N GLN A 172 20.29 15.61 -8.33
CA GLN A 172 19.91 14.94 -7.09
C GLN A 172 18.58 15.45 -6.58
N ARG A 173 17.64 14.52 -6.40
CA ARG A 173 16.35 14.80 -5.75
C ARG A 173 16.43 14.48 -4.28
N SER A 174 15.72 15.26 -3.48
CA SER A 174 15.49 14.97 -2.07
C SER A 174 14.03 15.19 -1.72
N LEU A 175 13.51 14.31 -0.86
CA LEU A 175 12.16 14.39 -0.31
C LEU A 175 12.30 14.52 1.20
N THR A 176 11.80 15.60 1.77
CA THR A 176 11.83 15.83 3.21
C THR A 176 10.44 15.56 3.77
N TRP A 177 10.44 14.73 4.78
CA TRP A 177 9.26 14.25 5.48
C TRP A 177 9.31 14.71 6.93
N GLU A 178 8.15 15.04 7.50
CA GLU A 178 8.02 15.41 8.90
C GLU A 178 7.18 14.36 9.63
N ARG A 179 7.64 13.94 10.82
CA ARG A 179 6.94 12.95 11.62
C ARG A 179 5.58 13.47 12.06
N VAL A 180 4.54 12.67 11.81
CA VAL A 180 3.20 12.95 12.32
C VAL A 180 3.11 12.40 13.74
N PRO A 181 2.72 13.22 14.73
CA PRO A 181 2.57 12.75 16.10
C PRO A 181 1.42 11.75 16.24
N ASP A 182 1.55 10.86 17.20
CA ASP A 182 0.48 9.94 17.57
C ASP A 182 -0.69 10.69 18.21
N LEU A 183 -1.89 10.12 18.10
CA LEU A 183 -3.07 10.63 18.79
C LEU A 183 -2.88 10.49 20.31
N PRO A 184 -3.25 11.51 21.09
CA PRO A 184 -3.09 11.49 22.54
C PRO A 184 -3.95 10.42 23.23
N ASN A 185 -5.09 10.09 22.61
CA ASN A 185 -6.07 9.18 23.18
C ASN A 185 -6.47 8.10 22.14
N LEU A 186 -5.90 6.91 22.29
CA LEU A 186 -6.27 5.75 21.48
C LEU A 186 -7.34 4.93 22.19
N THR A 187 -8.45 4.67 21.52
CA THR A 187 -9.49 3.77 22.03
C THR A 187 -9.05 2.29 21.93
N PRO A 188 -9.77 1.35 22.58
CA PRO A 188 -9.49 -0.07 22.44
C PRO A 188 -9.49 -0.54 20.97
N THR A 189 -10.42 -0.04 20.16
CA THR A 189 -10.48 -0.39 18.72
C THR A 189 -9.31 0.18 17.93
N HIS A 190 -8.86 1.42 18.21
CA HIS A 190 -7.64 1.94 17.61
C HIS A 190 -6.45 1.01 17.85
N ARG A 191 -6.25 0.54 19.10
CA ARG A 191 -5.13 -0.35 19.46
C ARG A 191 -5.20 -1.70 18.73
N LYS A 192 -6.42 -2.21 18.48
CA LYS A 192 -6.63 -3.44 17.69
C LYS A 192 -6.36 -3.23 16.21
N LEU A 193 -6.63 -2.04 15.67
CA LEU A 193 -6.42 -1.72 14.26
C LEU A 193 -4.96 -1.44 13.92
N ILE A 194 -4.23 -0.71 14.79
CA ILE A 194 -2.86 -0.28 14.51
C ILE A 194 -1.98 -1.45 14.10
N GLY A 195 -1.28 -1.27 12.95
CA GLY A 195 -0.37 -2.23 12.38
C GLY A 195 -0.58 -2.42 10.88
N PHE A 196 0.25 -3.29 10.31
CA PHE A 196 0.19 -3.68 8.90
C PHE A 196 -0.60 -4.96 8.74
N TRP A 197 -1.47 -4.98 7.73
CA TRP A 197 -2.39 -6.06 7.43
C TRP A 197 -2.23 -6.49 5.97
N LYS A 198 -2.10 -7.77 5.72
CA LYS A 198 -2.06 -8.37 4.39
C LYS A 198 -3.45 -8.79 3.95
N LEU A 199 -3.83 -8.47 2.72
CA LEU A 199 -5.07 -8.97 2.14
C LEU A 199 -4.97 -10.49 1.91
N ILE A 200 -5.90 -11.23 2.50
CA ILE A 200 -5.98 -12.68 2.36
C ILE A 200 -7.05 -13.05 1.34
N HIS A 201 -8.22 -12.39 1.41
CA HIS A 201 -9.35 -12.74 0.59
C HIS A 201 -10.30 -11.56 0.42
N LEU A 202 -10.97 -11.51 -0.72
CA LEU A 202 -12.06 -10.60 -1.00
C LEU A 202 -13.27 -11.43 -1.40
N GLU A 203 -14.39 -11.22 -0.71
CA GLU A 203 -15.60 -12.02 -0.84
C GLU A 203 -16.79 -11.12 -1.11
N ARG A 204 -17.69 -11.56 -1.98
CA ARG A 204 -18.99 -10.94 -2.20
C ARG A 204 -20.08 -11.95 -1.88
N ARG A 205 -21.05 -11.55 -1.05
CA ARG A 205 -22.21 -12.35 -0.70
C ARG A 205 -23.48 -11.67 -1.20
N ASN A 206 -24.37 -12.46 -1.77
CA ASN A 206 -25.70 -12.00 -2.14
C ASN A 206 -26.63 -11.92 -0.91
N ALA A 207 -27.89 -11.49 -1.11
CA ALA A 207 -28.88 -11.35 -0.05
C ALA A 207 -29.20 -12.68 0.69
N LYS A 208 -28.92 -13.83 0.06
CA LYS A 208 -29.09 -15.16 0.69
C LYS A 208 -27.87 -15.62 1.47
N GLY A 209 -26.81 -14.81 1.49
CA GLY A 209 -25.53 -15.14 2.13
C GLY A 209 -24.63 -16.07 1.29
N GLU A 210 -25.04 -16.40 0.05
CA GLU A 210 -24.25 -17.23 -0.86
C GLU A 210 -23.07 -16.40 -1.42
N VAL A 211 -21.90 -17.03 -1.50
CA VAL A 211 -20.71 -16.39 -2.08
C VAL A 211 -20.90 -16.29 -3.59
N SER A 212 -21.05 -15.06 -4.08
CA SER A 212 -21.28 -14.80 -5.52
C SER A 212 -19.99 -14.58 -6.30
N THR A 213 -18.96 -14.07 -5.65
CA THR A 213 -17.64 -13.82 -6.27
C THR A 213 -16.58 -13.86 -5.21
N THR A 214 -15.53 -14.61 -5.48
CA THR A 214 -14.27 -14.54 -4.75
C THR A 214 -13.20 -14.05 -5.71
N ASN A 215 -12.35 -13.16 -5.26
CA ASN A 215 -11.18 -12.76 -6.04
C ASN A 215 -9.93 -13.24 -5.30
N PRO A 216 -9.51 -14.50 -5.49
CA PRO A 216 -8.37 -15.06 -4.80
C PRO A 216 -7.02 -14.48 -5.26
N GLY A 217 -7.01 -13.77 -6.39
CA GLY A 217 -5.80 -13.24 -6.99
C GLY A 217 -5.35 -11.87 -6.49
N MET A 218 -6.20 -11.13 -5.75
CA MET A 218 -5.79 -9.81 -5.22
C MET A 218 -4.77 -9.95 -4.10
N THR A 219 -3.69 -9.17 -4.18
CA THR A 219 -2.75 -8.96 -3.08
C THR A 219 -2.82 -7.50 -2.61
N GLY A 220 -2.39 -7.23 -1.38
CA GLY A 220 -2.40 -5.85 -0.90
C GLY A 220 -2.05 -5.69 0.56
N PHE A 221 -1.85 -4.43 0.93
CA PHE A 221 -1.61 -3.97 2.29
C PHE A 221 -2.66 -2.95 2.70
N LEU A 222 -3.00 -3.04 3.96
CA LEU A 222 -3.71 -2.03 4.70
C LEU A 222 -2.86 -1.69 5.93
N VAL A 223 -2.71 -0.42 6.24
CA VAL A 223 -2.05 0.03 7.47
C VAL A 223 -2.96 1.00 8.20
N TYR A 224 -3.07 0.80 9.50
CA TYR A 224 -3.60 1.78 10.44
C TYR A 224 -2.50 2.18 11.40
N THR A 225 -2.42 3.45 11.73
CA THR A 225 -1.33 4.01 12.53
C THR A 225 -1.85 4.69 13.78
N ALA A 226 -1.00 4.82 14.79
CA ALA A 226 -1.32 5.52 16.03
C ALA A 226 -1.56 7.03 15.82
N SER A 227 -1.08 7.59 14.71
CA SER A 227 -1.34 8.98 14.33
C SER A 227 -2.74 9.23 13.75
N GLY A 228 -3.61 8.21 13.71
CA GLY A 228 -4.95 8.34 13.15
C GLY A 228 -4.97 8.38 11.61
N HIS A 229 -3.92 7.92 10.96
CA HIS A 229 -3.84 7.81 9.50
C HIS A 229 -3.89 6.36 9.05
N MET A 230 -4.43 6.17 7.86
CA MET A 230 -4.50 4.86 7.23
C MET A 230 -4.08 4.95 5.76
N MET A 231 -3.73 3.81 5.22
CA MET A 231 -3.34 3.67 3.82
C MET A 231 -3.71 2.26 3.35
N VAL A 232 -4.29 2.15 2.16
CA VAL A 232 -4.61 0.87 1.53
C VAL A 232 -3.99 0.80 0.15
N HIS A 233 -3.48 -0.39 -0.18
CA HIS A 233 -2.97 -0.74 -1.49
C HIS A 233 -3.49 -2.13 -1.83
N MET A 234 -4.12 -2.28 -2.98
CA MET A 234 -4.56 -3.57 -3.51
C MET A 234 -4.20 -3.66 -4.98
N MET A 235 -3.75 -4.81 -5.40
CA MET A 235 -3.22 -5.04 -6.73
C MET A 235 -3.57 -6.43 -7.23
N ASP A 236 -3.88 -6.57 -8.50
CA ASP A 236 -3.86 -7.85 -9.18
C ASP A 236 -2.39 -8.31 -9.32
N PRO A 237 -1.97 -9.43 -8.72
CA PRO A 237 -0.59 -9.90 -8.79
C PRO A 237 -0.17 -10.35 -10.20
N TYR A 238 -1.12 -10.62 -11.09
CA TYR A 238 -0.87 -11.06 -12.46
C TYR A 238 -0.81 -9.89 -13.47
N ARG A 239 -0.67 -8.66 -12.97
CA ARG A 239 -0.50 -7.48 -13.82
C ARG A 239 0.67 -7.65 -14.76
N ARG A 240 0.44 -7.38 -16.03
CA ARG A 240 1.51 -7.39 -17.03
C ARG A 240 2.32 -6.11 -16.96
N ARG A 241 3.61 -6.21 -17.19
CA ARG A 241 4.45 -5.05 -17.49
C ARG A 241 4.12 -4.55 -18.90
N ASN A 242 4.26 -3.26 -19.13
CA ASN A 242 4.09 -2.70 -20.46
C ASN A 242 5.16 -3.27 -21.41
N VAL A 243 4.80 -3.46 -22.65
CA VAL A 243 5.71 -4.05 -23.66
C VAL A 243 6.72 -3.01 -24.17
N GLY A 244 6.31 -1.74 -24.30
CA GLY A 244 7.15 -0.64 -24.77
C GLY A 244 7.39 0.42 -23.70
N GLU A 245 8.22 1.41 -24.05
CA GLU A 245 8.49 2.56 -23.19
C GLU A 245 7.22 3.40 -22.94
N THR A 246 6.36 3.49 -23.96
CA THR A 246 5.07 4.19 -23.86
C THR A 246 3.93 3.17 -23.86
N PRO A 247 3.15 3.07 -22.78
CA PRO A 247 2.01 2.18 -22.71
C PRO A 247 0.94 2.51 -23.77
N THR A 248 0.40 1.49 -24.40
CA THR A 248 -0.79 1.62 -25.26
C THR A 248 -2.02 2.05 -24.43
N ALA A 249 -3.10 2.42 -25.10
CA ALA A 249 -4.36 2.76 -24.44
C ALA A 249 -4.90 1.58 -23.60
N ASP A 250 -4.84 0.36 -24.15
CA ASP A 250 -5.32 -0.86 -23.48
C ASP A 250 -4.44 -1.23 -22.28
N GLU A 251 -3.10 -1.14 -22.41
CA GLU A 251 -2.18 -1.36 -21.30
C GLU A 251 -2.40 -0.33 -20.18
N THR A 252 -2.63 0.93 -20.54
CA THR A 252 -2.95 2.01 -19.59
C THR A 252 -4.22 1.69 -18.81
N MET A 253 -5.30 1.31 -19.51
CA MET A 253 -6.57 0.95 -18.87
C MET A 253 -6.45 -0.33 -18.03
N ALA A 254 -5.73 -1.34 -18.51
CA ALA A 254 -5.49 -2.57 -17.77
C ALA A 254 -4.71 -2.29 -16.48
N THR A 255 -3.66 -1.49 -16.55
CA THR A 255 -2.88 -1.04 -15.38
C THR A 255 -3.75 -0.29 -14.39
N TYR A 256 -4.54 0.67 -14.87
CA TYR A 256 -5.44 1.44 -14.01
C TYR A 256 -6.46 0.57 -13.28
N ARG A 257 -7.10 -0.36 -13.99
CA ARG A 257 -8.15 -1.25 -13.43
C ARG A 257 -7.61 -2.28 -12.44
N SER A 258 -6.34 -2.61 -12.54
CA SER A 258 -5.69 -3.66 -11.73
C SER A 258 -5.08 -3.14 -10.42
N TYR A 259 -5.29 -1.88 -10.07
CA TYR A 259 -4.74 -1.26 -8.87
C TYR A 259 -5.76 -0.40 -8.15
N THR A 260 -5.73 -0.45 -6.83
CA THR A 260 -6.53 0.42 -5.96
C THR A 260 -5.64 0.87 -4.80
N SER A 261 -5.60 2.17 -4.57
CA SER A 261 -4.92 2.75 -3.41
C SER A 261 -5.59 4.05 -3.00
N TYR A 262 -5.63 4.29 -1.71
CA TYR A 262 -6.02 5.57 -1.12
C TYR A 262 -5.39 5.71 0.26
N PHE A 263 -5.32 6.94 0.74
CA PHE A 263 -4.84 7.26 2.08
C PHE A 263 -5.57 8.46 2.66
N GLY A 264 -5.52 8.58 3.98
CA GLY A 264 -6.06 9.71 4.72
C GLY A 264 -6.18 9.42 6.21
N PRO A 265 -6.78 10.33 6.97
CA PRO A 265 -7.12 10.05 8.36
C PRO A 265 -8.22 8.98 8.46
N TYR A 266 -8.33 8.37 9.64
CA TYR A 266 -9.46 7.51 9.97
C TYR A 266 -10.00 7.86 11.34
N THR A 267 -11.29 7.60 11.53
CA THR A 267 -11.98 7.74 12.82
C THR A 267 -12.66 6.43 13.20
N VAL A 268 -12.74 6.15 14.49
CA VAL A 268 -13.37 4.95 15.03
C VAL A 268 -14.70 5.32 15.69
N ASN A 269 -15.76 4.63 15.31
CA ASN A 269 -17.05 4.65 16.01
C ASN A 269 -17.19 3.36 16.84
N GLU A 270 -16.83 3.44 18.11
CA GLU A 270 -16.87 2.28 19.03
C GLU A 270 -18.30 1.75 19.19
N ALA A 271 -19.30 2.62 19.33
CA ALA A 271 -20.69 2.22 19.52
C ALA A 271 -21.30 1.57 18.28
N GLY A 272 -20.90 2.03 17.10
CA GLY A 272 -21.37 1.50 15.81
C GLY A 272 -20.56 0.32 15.28
N GLY A 273 -19.40 0.02 15.89
CA GLY A 273 -18.52 -1.08 15.44
C GLY A 273 -17.93 -0.87 14.07
N TYR A 274 -17.62 0.39 13.70
CA TYR A 274 -17.04 0.69 12.38
C TYR A 274 -15.96 1.77 12.46
N VAL A 275 -15.15 1.82 11.40
CA VAL A 275 -14.24 2.93 11.12
C VAL A 275 -14.72 3.69 9.88
N VAL A 276 -14.34 4.95 9.81
CA VAL A 276 -14.50 5.79 8.62
C VAL A 276 -13.10 6.15 8.12
N HIS A 277 -12.82 5.85 6.86
CA HIS A 277 -11.65 6.31 6.15
C HIS A 277 -12.00 7.61 5.45
N HIS A 278 -11.34 8.70 5.81
CA HIS A 278 -11.50 10.02 5.20
C HIS A 278 -10.46 10.15 4.08
N LEU A 279 -10.88 10.02 2.83
CA LEU A 279 -9.95 9.93 1.71
C LEU A 279 -9.32 11.28 1.36
N THR A 280 -8.09 11.50 1.80
CA THR A 280 -7.33 12.71 1.43
C THR A 280 -6.88 12.65 -0.02
N ALA A 281 -6.40 11.49 -0.50
CA ALA A 281 -6.18 11.22 -1.90
C ALA A 281 -6.38 9.73 -2.21
N ALA A 282 -6.73 9.46 -3.46
CA ALA A 282 -6.96 8.12 -3.98
C ALA A 282 -6.38 7.98 -5.39
N PHE A 283 -5.98 6.76 -5.77
CA PHE A 283 -5.56 6.49 -7.15
C PHE A 283 -6.67 6.84 -8.14
N ASN A 284 -7.90 6.49 -7.82
CA ASN A 284 -9.09 7.02 -8.47
C ASN A 284 -9.43 8.40 -7.86
N SER A 285 -9.07 9.49 -8.54
CA SER A 285 -9.32 10.86 -8.07
C SER A 285 -10.80 11.21 -7.91
N GLY A 286 -11.71 10.44 -8.52
CA GLY A 286 -13.15 10.65 -8.40
C GLY A 286 -13.76 10.36 -7.02
N VAL A 287 -12.97 9.75 -6.11
CA VAL A 287 -13.40 9.47 -4.73
C VAL A 287 -12.64 10.28 -3.68
N GLU A 288 -11.78 11.20 -4.09
CA GLU A 288 -11.07 12.07 -3.15
C GLU A 288 -12.04 12.97 -2.40
N GLY A 289 -11.77 13.19 -1.12
CA GLY A 289 -12.65 13.98 -0.24
C GLY A 289 -13.93 13.24 0.18
N THR A 290 -14.09 11.95 -0.14
CA THR A 290 -15.24 11.16 0.33
C THR A 290 -14.87 10.31 1.54
N ASP A 291 -15.89 9.82 2.23
CA ASP A 291 -15.78 8.96 3.39
C ASP A 291 -16.13 7.50 3.06
N PHE A 292 -15.29 6.58 3.49
CA PHE A 292 -15.54 5.15 3.34
C PHE A 292 -15.78 4.50 4.72
N GLN A 293 -17.03 4.19 5.03
CA GLN A 293 -17.38 3.43 6.23
C GLN A 293 -17.02 1.95 6.07
N ARG A 294 -16.49 1.34 7.14
CA ARG A 294 -16.10 -0.07 7.20
C ARG A 294 -16.50 -0.65 8.54
N PHE A 295 -17.47 -1.54 8.55
CA PHE A 295 -17.80 -2.35 9.73
C PHE A 295 -16.66 -3.32 10.02
N LEU A 296 -16.39 -3.53 11.31
CA LEU A 296 -15.22 -4.25 11.81
C LEU A 296 -15.62 -5.58 12.44
N GLU A 297 -14.92 -6.64 12.05
CA GLU A 297 -14.95 -7.90 12.78
C GLU A 297 -13.51 -8.37 13.00
N PHE A 298 -13.19 -8.75 14.25
CA PHE A 298 -11.88 -9.28 14.62
C PHE A 298 -12.00 -10.74 15.01
N SER A 299 -11.12 -11.59 14.52
CA SER A 299 -11.02 -13.00 14.88
C SER A 299 -9.56 -13.44 14.93
N GLY A 300 -8.96 -13.52 16.12
CA GLY A 300 -7.53 -13.78 16.28
C GLY A 300 -6.68 -12.75 15.56
N LYS A 301 -5.82 -13.19 14.64
CA LYS A 301 -4.99 -12.33 13.80
C LYS A 301 -5.72 -11.76 12.56
N ARG A 302 -7.02 -11.99 12.43
CA ARG A 302 -7.81 -11.56 11.27
C ARG A 302 -8.64 -10.33 11.58
N LEU A 303 -8.71 -9.45 10.59
CA LEU A 303 -9.60 -8.29 10.52
C LEU A 303 -10.46 -8.45 9.27
N VAL A 304 -11.78 -8.38 9.42
CA VAL A 304 -12.71 -8.29 8.30
C VAL A 304 -13.26 -6.88 8.22
N LEU A 305 -13.09 -6.24 7.08
CA LEU A 305 -13.68 -4.94 6.79
C LEU A 305 -14.85 -5.12 5.82
N LYS A 306 -16.04 -4.66 6.26
CA LYS A 306 -17.27 -4.73 5.47
C LYS A 306 -17.74 -3.31 5.11
N PRO A 307 -17.67 -2.91 3.83
CA PRO A 307 -18.40 -1.72 3.37
C PRO A 307 -19.89 -1.87 3.66
N PRO A 308 -20.67 -0.79 3.68
CA PRO A 308 -22.13 -0.88 3.67
C PRO A 308 -22.63 -1.77 2.52
N VAL A 309 -23.79 -2.41 2.72
CA VAL A 309 -24.46 -3.19 1.68
C VAL A 309 -24.72 -2.31 0.47
N THR A 310 -24.48 -2.83 -0.72
CA THR A 310 -24.73 -2.15 -2.00
C THR A 310 -25.66 -2.98 -2.86
N LYS A 311 -26.22 -2.36 -3.90
CA LYS A 311 -26.98 -3.07 -4.92
C LYS A 311 -26.05 -3.51 -6.06
N ASP A 312 -26.26 -4.72 -6.60
CA ASP A 312 -25.62 -5.14 -7.84
C ASP A 312 -26.36 -4.62 -9.08
N GLY A 313 -25.89 -5.01 -10.28
CA GLY A 313 -26.51 -4.59 -11.54
C GLY A 313 -27.94 -5.11 -11.76
N THR A 314 -28.41 -6.05 -10.94
CA THR A 314 -29.79 -6.59 -10.95
C THR A 314 -30.67 -5.98 -9.87
N GLY A 315 -30.10 -5.07 -9.03
CA GLY A 315 -30.80 -4.45 -7.91
C GLY A 315 -30.83 -5.29 -6.63
N GLN A 316 -30.12 -6.43 -6.58
CA GLN A 316 -30.04 -7.27 -5.40
C GLN A 316 -28.95 -6.78 -4.42
N ASP A 317 -29.20 -6.99 -3.13
CA ASP A 317 -28.23 -6.65 -2.09
C ASP A 317 -26.97 -7.51 -2.19
N VAL A 318 -25.82 -6.83 -2.10
CA VAL A 318 -24.49 -7.46 -2.07
C VAL A 318 -23.68 -6.91 -0.91
N GLN A 319 -23.20 -7.82 -0.08
CA GLN A 319 -22.23 -7.52 0.98
C GLN A 319 -20.83 -7.90 0.52
N MET A 320 -19.92 -6.92 0.51
CA MET A 320 -18.51 -7.17 0.31
C MET A 320 -17.81 -7.38 1.67
N SER A 321 -16.83 -8.28 1.71
CA SER A 321 -15.94 -8.49 2.84
C SER A 321 -14.49 -8.52 2.36
N LEU A 322 -13.65 -7.71 2.98
CA LEU A 322 -12.20 -7.73 2.78
C LEU A 322 -11.56 -8.34 4.01
N ILE A 323 -10.92 -9.48 3.84
CA ILE A 323 -10.35 -10.28 4.92
C ILE A 323 -8.84 -10.05 4.94
N TRP A 324 -8.36 -9.54 6.05
CA TRP A 324 -6.97 -9.16 6.27
C TRP A 324 -6.37 -10.01 7.39
N GLU A 325 -5.06 -10.27 7.30
CA GLU A 325 -4.28 -10.92 8.35
C GLU A 325 -3.16 -9.99 8.81
N ARG A 326 -2.98 -9.90 10.13
CA ARG A 326 -1.95 -9.06 10.73
C ARG A 326 -0.56 -9.57 10.37
N LEU A 327 0.31 -8.69 9.90
CA LEU A 327 1.68 -9.02 9.51
C LEU A 327 2.69 -8.88 10.65
N SER A 328 2.43 -7.95 11.58
CA SER A 328 3.27 -7.72 12.76
C SER A 328 2.46 -7.92 14.04
N ASP A 329 3.09 -8.42 15.05
CA ASP A 329 2.50 -8.59 16.40
C ASP A 329 2.61 -7.27 17.18
#